data_2a976962efa4d7a3e1a0d5a40c703d7b
#
_entry.id   2a976962efa4d7a3e1a0d5a40c703d7b
#
_cell.length_a   1.000
_cell.length_b   1.000
_cell.length_c   1.000
_cell.angle_alpha   90.00
_cell.angle_beta   90.00
_cell.angle_gamma   90.00
#
_symmetry.space_group_name_H-M   'P 1'
#
loop_
_entity.id
_entity.type
_entity.pdbx_description
1 polymer ?
#
loop_
_entity_poly.entity_id
_entity_poly.type
_entity_poly.pdbx_seq_one_letter_code
_entity_poly.pdbx_strand_id
1 'polypeptide(L)'
;MARYLITSAIPYINGIKHLGNLVGSQLPADLYARYLRQRDHEVMFICATDEHGTPAELAATESGKPVAEFCEEMHKIQTKVGSGFRLSFDYFGRSSSPQNHKLTQYFAGKLADAGLIEEIIESQIFSIEDERFLPDRYIEGTCPNCNYENARGDQCENCTKQLNPIDLINPRSAISGSKNLEARETKHLYL
;
A
#
# COMPACT_ATOMS: atom_id res chain seq x y z
N MET A 1 -7.40 8.97 35.23
CA MET A 1 -7.89 9.07 33.84
C MET A 1 -6.69 9.40 32.96
N ALA A 2 -6.39 8.59 31.94
CA ALA A 2 -5.34 8.83 30.97
C ALA A 2 -5.94 8.89 29.58
N ARG A 3 -5.22 9.50 28.61
CA ARG A 3 -5.61 9.58 27.20
C ARG A 3 -4.84 8.57 26.39
N TYR A 4 -5.54 7.83 25.53
CA TYR A 4 -4.94 6.84 24.64
C TYR A 4 -5.38 7.07 23.21
N LEU A 5 -4.42 7.07 22.30
CA LEU A 5 -4.65 6.94 20.87
C LEU A 5 -4.32 5.48 20.50
N ILE A 6 -5.31 4.77 19.99
CA ILE A 6 -5.15 3.41 19.50
C ILE A 6 -5.29 3.42 18.00
N THR A 7 -4.34 2.77 17.33
CA THR A 7 -4.34 2.57 15.88
C THR A 7 -4.25 1.08 15.59
N SER A 8 -4.74 0.68 14.43
CA SER A 8 -4.52 -0.64 13.87
C SER A 8 -3.90 -0.51 12.49
N ALA A 9 -3.26 -1.57 11.99
CA ALA A 9 -2.73 -1.57 10.64
C ALA A 9 -3.85 -1.26 9.64
N ILE A 10 -3.59 -0.31 8.74
CA ILE A 10 -4.54 0.06 7.69
C ILE A 10 -4.51 -1.02 6.60
N PRO A 11 -5.67 -1.63 6.25
CA PRO A 11 -5.72 -2.63 5.20
C PRO A 11 -5.61 -1.98 3.82
N TYR A 12 -4.93 -2.64 2.90
CA TYR A 12 -4.96 -2.28 1.49
C TYR A 12 -6.39 -2.32 0.94
N ILE A 13 -6.68 -1.39 0.02
CA ILE A 13 -8.00 -1.24 -0.60
C ILE A 13 -8.25 -2.25 -1.73
N ASN A 14 -7.28 -3.07 -2.08
CA ASN A 14 -7.31 -3.98 -3.23
C ASN A 14 -8.31 -5.14 -3.11
N GLY A 15 -9.07 -5.24 -2.03
CA GLY A 15 -10.07 -6.28 -1.85
C GLY A 15 -10.83 -6.20 -0.54
N ILE A 16 -11.70 -7.19 -0.33
CA ILE A 16 -12.44 -7.33 0.92
C ILE A 16 -11.48 -7.82 2.01
N LYS A 17 -11.64 -7.31 3.22
CA LYS A 17 -10.85 -7.75 4.39
C LYS A 17 -11.01 -9.26 4.61
N HIS A 18 -9.90 -9.97 4.62
CA HIS A 18 -9.89 -11.38 5.04
C HIS A 18 -9.71 -11.49 6.58
N LEU A 19 -9.93 -12.69 7.12
CA LEU A 19 -9.81 -12.93 8.56
C LEU A 19 -8.47 -12.50 9.16
N GLY A 20 -7.37 -12.62 8.42
CA GLY A 20 -6.04 -12.19 8.87
C GLY A 20 -5.96 -10.69 9.18
N ASN A 21 -6.59 -9.83 8.37
CA ASN A 21 -6.66 -8.40 8.65
C ASN A 21 -7.45 -8.10 9.94
N LEU A 22 -8.54 -8.83 10.16
CA LEU A 22 -9.40 -8.66 11.33
C LEU A 22 -8.72 -9.19 12.59
N VAL A 23 -8.32 -10.47 12.59
CA VAL A 23 -7.81 -11.17 13.78
C VAL A 23 -6.38 -10.71 14.13
N GLY A 24 -5.57 -10.42 13.11
CA GLY A 24 -4.16 -10.02 13.31
C GLY A 24 -3.97 -8.56 13.74
N SER A 25 -4.96 -7.69 13.51
CA SER A 25 -4.80 -6.25 13.74
C SER A 25 -6.03 -5.58 14.36
N GLN A 26 -7.17 -5.57 13.66
CA GLN A 26 -8.29 -4.71 14.03
C GLN A 26 -9.04 -5.19 15.29
N LEU A 27 -9.29 -6.49 15.43
CA LEU A 27 -9.96 -7.05 16.61
C LEU A 27 -9.14 -6.92 17.90
N PRO A 28 -7.83 -7.23 17.93
CA PRO A 28 -7.01 -6.99 19.11
C PRO A 28 -7.00 -5.52 19.55
N ALA A 29 -6.90 -4.59 18.59
CA ALA A 29 -6.94 -3.16 18.88
C ALA A 29 -8.31 -2.73 19.41
N ASP A 30 -9.41 -3.24 18.86
CA ASP A 30 -10.77 -2.98 19.33
C ASP A 30 -11.00 -3.50 20.76
N LEU A 31 -10.55 -4.73 21.04
CA LEU A 31 -10.62 -5.29 22.38
C LEU A 31 -9.86 -4.43 23.41
N TYR A 32 -8.68 -3.97 23.05
CA TYR A 32 -7.88 -3.12 23.91
C TYR A 32 -8.53 -1.74 24.12
N ALA A 33 -9.07 -1.15 23.05
CA ALA A 33 -9.83 0.10 23.14
C ALA A 33 -11.03 -0.02 24.09
N ARG A 34 -11.81 -1.10 23.96
CA ARG A 34 -12.96 -1.39 24.85
C ARG A 34 -12.52 -1.59 26.30
N TYR A 35 -11.45 -2.34 26.51
CA TYR A 35 -10.90 -2.56 27.86
C TYR A 35 -10.53 -1.23 28.53
N LEU A 36 -9.82 -0.36 27.84
CA LEU A 36 -9.43 0.94 28.38
C LEU A 36 -10.64 1.86 28.65
N ARG A 37 -11.64 1.86 27.77
CA ARG A 37 -12.89 2.60 27.99
C ARG A 37 -13.65 2.11 29.24
N GLN A 38 -13.67 0.79 29.46
CA GLN A 38 -14.26 0.21 30.67
C GLN A 38 -13.48 0.55 31.96
N ARG A 39 -12.25 1.02 31.84
CA ARG A 39 -11.41 1.50 32.93
C ARG A 39 -11.45 3.02 33.07
N ASP A 40 -12.47 3.66 32.50
CA ASP A 40 -12.69 5.11 32.55
C ASP A 40 -11.53 5.95 32.00
N HIS A 41 -10.83 5.41 30.98
CA HIS A 41 -9.86 6.17 30.22
C HIS A 41 -10.50 6.84 29.00
N GLU A 42 -9.95 8.00 28.62
CA GLU A 42 -10.30 8.66 27.35
C GLU A 42 -9.56 7.95 26.20
N VAL A 43 -10.31 7.36 25.28
CA VAL A 43 -9.73 6.54 24.19
C VAL A 43 -10.23 7.04 22.84
N MET A 44 -9.30 7.32 21.94
CA MET A 44 -9.56 7.53 20.53
C MET A 44 -9.00 6.32 19.76
N PHE A 45 -9.89 5.55 19.13
CA PHE A 45 -9.53 4.40 18.29
C PHE A 45 -9.79 4.71 16.81
N ILE A 46 -8.74 4.77 16.02
CA ILE A 46 -8.81 5.14 14.61
C ILE A 46 -8.19 4.08 13.71
N CYS A 47 -8.71 3.99 12.50
CA CYS A 47 -8.15 3.22 11.39
C CYS A 47 -8.52 3.89 10.07
N ALA A 48 -8.02 3.37 8.96
CA ALA A 48 -8.30 3.86 7.62
C ALA A 48 -8.19 2.73 6.59
N THR A 49 -8.59 3.00 5.36
CA THR A 49 -8.21 2.22 4.18
C THR A 49 -6.94 2.78 3.56
N ASP A 50 -6.02 1.89 3.16
CA ASP A 50 -4.82 2.25 2.41
C ASP A 50 -5.11 2.22 0.91
N GLU A 51 -5.22 3.42 0.32
CA GLU A 51 -5.78 3.63 -1.02
C GLU A 51 -4.74 4.05 -2.07
N HIS A 52 -3.47 4.06 -1.71
CA HIS A 52 -2.39 4.43 -2.61
C HIS A 52 -1.51 3.23 -2.97
N GLY A 53 -0.81 3.39 -4.10
CA GLY A 53 0.18 2.43 -4.58
C GLY A 53 -0.36 1.32 -5.48
N THR A 54 0.56 0.49 -5.90
CA THR A 54 0.40 -0.58 -6.88
C THR A 54 -0.78 -1.52 -6.61
N PRO A 55 -1.05 -1.98 -5.36
CA PRO A 55 -2.15 -2.91 -5.13
C PRO A 55 -3.53 -2.36 -5.50
N ALA A 56 -3.76 -1.06 -5.24
CA ALA A 56 -5.01 -0.40 -5.57
C ALA A 56 -5.17 -0.22 -7.09
N GLU A 57 -4.09 0.19 -7.78
CA GLU A 57 -4.10 0.37 -9.24
C GLU A 57 -4.36 -0.94 -9.99
N LEU A 58 -3.68 -2.03 -9.61
CA LEU A 58 -3.87 -3.34 -10.22
C LEU A 58 -5.31 -3.83 -10.07
N ALA A 59 -5.84 -3.80 -8.84
CA ALA A 59 -7.21 -4.25 -8.57
C ALA A 59 -8.26 -3.39 -9.31
N ALA A 60 -8.04 -2.08 -9.42
CA ALA A 60 -8.91 -1.19 -10.19
C ALA A 60 -8.87 -1.54 -11.68
N THR A 61 -7.68 -1.76 -12.24
CA THR A 61 -7.48 -2.15 -13.64
C THR A 61 -8.16 -3.49 -13.94
N GLU A 62 -7.98 -4.50 -13.10
CA GLU A 62 -8.65 -5.81 -13.22
C GLU A 62 -10.18 -5.69 -13.16
N SER A 63 -10.70 -4.75 -12.37
CA SER A 63 -12.14 -4.49 -12.27
C SER A 63 -12.70 -3.62 -13.41
N GLY A 64 -11.85 -3.08 -14.28
CA GLY A 64 -12.22 -2.18 -15.37
C GLY A 64 -12.72 -0.81 -14.90
N LYS A 65 -12.32 -0.36 -13.71
CA LYS A 65 -12.79 0.90 -13.10
C LYS A 65 -11.66 1.91 -12.94
N PRO A 66 -11.98 3.22 -12.95
CA PRO A 66 -11.04 4.24 -12.47
C PRO A 66 -10.66 3.98 -11.01
N VAL A 67 -9.38 4.19 -10.66
CA VAL A 67 -8.86 3.89 -9.31
C VAL A 67 -9.66 4.59 -8.20
N ALA A 68 -10.03 5.86 -8.40
CA ALA A 68 -10.79 6.61 -7.41
C ALA A 68 -12.19 6.01 -7.14
N GLU A 69 -12.87 5.55 -8.19
CA GLU A 69 -14.18 4.89 -8.09
C GLU A 69 -14.07 3.55 -7.39
N PHE A 70 -13.09 2.74 -7.79
CA PHE A 70 -12.81 1.45 -7.15
C PHE A 70 -12.53 1.61 -5.66
N CYS A 71 -11.66 2.57 -5.28
CA CYS A 71 -11.35 2.85 -3.89
C CYS A 71 -12.58 3.32 -3.09
N GLU A 72 -13.43 4.17 -3.68
CA GLU A 72 -14.67 4.61 -3.05
C GLU A 72 -15.63 3.46 -2.73
N GLU A 73 -15.85 2.57 -3.70
CA GLU A 73 -16.71 1.39 -3.51
C GLU A 73 -16.13 0.42 -2.47
N MET A 74 -14.85 0.14 -2.58
CA MET A 74 -14.19 -0.81 -1.68
C MET A 74 -14.12 -0.27 -0.24
N HIS A 75 -13.90 1.05 -0.06
CA HIS A 75 -13.99 1.68 1.25
C HIS A 75 -15.37 1.48 1.90
N LYS A 76 -16.46 1.66 1.14
CA LYS A 76 -17.83 1.40 1.62
C LYS A 76 -18.00 -0.06 2.05
N ILE A 77 -17.50 -1.00 1.26
CA ILE A 77 -17.55 -2.43 1.57
C ILE A 77 -16.77 -2.72 2.86
N GLN A 78 -15.53 -2.24 2.97
CA GLN A 78 -14.69 -2.45 4.14
C GLN A 78 -15.26 -1.80 5.41
N THR A 79 -15.90 -0.64 5.29
CA THR A 79 -16.63 0.01 6.38
C THR A 79 -17.80 -0.85 6.85
N LYS A 80 -18.57 -1.40 5.93
CA LYS A 80 -19.69 -2.31 6.24
C LYS A 80 -19.20 -3.58 6.93
N VAL A 81 -18.10 -4.17 6.49
CA VAL A 81 -17.47 -5.31 7.15
C VAL A 81 -17.08 -4.97 8.60
N GLY A 82 -16.40 -3.84 8.80
CA GLY A 82 -16.04 -3.37 10.15
C GLY A 82 -17.25 -3.20 11.06
N SER A 83 -18.34 -2.62 10.55
CA SER A 83 -19.60 -2.48 11.27
C SER A 83 -20.24 -3.84 11.59
N GLY A 84 -20.17 -4.80 10.67
CA GLY A 84 -20.66 -6.17 10.88
C GLY A 84 -19.94 -6.90 12.03
N PHE A 85 -18.65 -6.65 12.20
CA PHE A 85 -17.84 -7.13 13.33
C PHE A 85 -17.95 -6.23 14.56
N ARG A 86 -18.78 -5.19 14.54
CA ARG A 86 -18.98 -4.23 15.62
C ARG A 86 -17.67 -3.58 16.10
N LEU A 87 -16.71 -3.34 15.18
CA LEU A 87 -15.49 -2.63 15.53
C LEU A 87 -15.84 -1.19 15.99
N SER A 88 -15.30 -0.79 17.13
CA SER A 88 -15.67 0.46 17.81
C SER A 88 -14.76 1.62 17.45
N PHE A 89 -14.42 1.76 16.17
CA PHE A 89 -13.66 2.93 15.70
C PHE A 89 -14.40 4.23 16.03
N ASP A 90 -13.68 5.21 16.56
CA ASP A 90 -14.18 6.59 16.63
C ASP A 90 -14.10 7.25 15.24
N TYR A 91 -13.13 6.83 14.44
CA TYR A 91 -13.01 7.27 13.06
C TYR A 91 -12.39 6.17 12.18
N PHE A 92 -13.06 5.87 11.07
CA PHE A 92 -12.54 5.00 10.01
C PHE A 92 -12.41 5.83 8.73
N GLY A 93 -11.17 6.25 8.44
CA GLY A 93 -10.85 7.21 7.39
C GLY A 93 -10.36 6.59 6.09
N ARG A 94 -9.76 7.44 5.26
CA ARG A 94 -9.19 7.11 3.96
C ARG A 94 -7.83 7.76 3.80
N SER A 95 -6.82 7.03 3.34
CA SER A 95 -5.52 7.63 3.03
C SER A 95 -5.59 8.62 1.86
N SER A 96 -6.57 8.47 0.95
CA SER A 96 -6.83 9.40 -0.16
C SER A 96 -7.68 10.62 0.20
N SER A 97 -7.99 10.83 1.49
CA SER A 97 -8.78 11.99 1.90
C SER A 97 -8.04 13.31 1.61
N PRO A 98 -8.77 14.41 1.28
CA PRO A 98 -8.14 15.70 1.05
C PRO A 98 -7.34 16.21 2.25
N GLN A 99 -7.77 15.88 3.47
CA GLN A 99 -7.06 16.22 4.71
C GLN A 99 -5.71 15.51 4.78
N ASN A 100 -5.69 14.21 4.46
CA ASN A 100 -4.43 13.45 4.48
C ASN A 100 -3.47 13.94 3.38
N HIS A 101 -3.96 14.22 2.18
CA HIS A 101 -3.13 14.79 1.11
C HIS A 101 -2.48 16.12 1.55
N LYS A 102 -3.27 17.01 2.14
CA LYS A 102 -2.76 18.30 2.65
C LYS A 102 -1.69 18.12 3.74
N LEU A 103 -1.92 17.19 4.68
CA LEU A 103 -0.97 16.90 5.75
C LEU A 103 0.31 16.27 5.22
N THR A 104 0.21 15.33 4.29
CA THR A 104 1.38 14.70 3.67
C THR A 104 2.25 15.73 2.95
N GLN A 105 1.66 16.62 2.17
CA GLN A 105 2.38 17.71 1.51
C GLN A 105 3.01 18.67 2.52
N TYR A 106 2.31 19.00 3.60
CA TYR A 106 2.84 19.85 4.67
C TYR A 106 4.05 19.21 5.34
N PHE A 107 3.98 17.93 5.71
CA PHE A 107 5.10 17.22 6.32
C PHE A 107 6.28 17.07 5.37
N ALA A 108 6.05 16.74 4.10
CA ALA A 108 7.10 16.67 3.10
C ALA A 108 7.83 18.01 2.94
N GLY A 109 7.10 19.13 2.92
CA GLY A 109 7.68 20.46 2.90
C GLY A 109 8.52 20.76 4.14
N LYS A 110 8.04 20.37 5.33
CA LYS A 110 8.80 20.55 6.59
C LYS A 110 10.09 19.73 6.64
N LEU A 111 10.06 18.53 6.10
CA LEU A 111 11.25 17.67 6.00
C LEU A 111 12.26 18.26 5.02
N ALA A 112 11.80 18.77 3.88
CA ALA A 112 12.64 19.45 2.90
C ALA A 112 13.27 20.73 3.49
N ASP A 113 12.48 21.57 4.18
CA ASP A 113 12.95 22.79 4.85
C ASP A 113 14.02 22.48 5.93
N ALA A 114 13.93 21.31 6.56
CA ALA A 114 14.89 20.85 7.55
C ALA A 114 16.15 20.21 6.95
N GLY A 115 16.24 20.09 5.61
CA GLY A 115 17.37 19.46 4.93
C GLY A 115 17.46 17.95 5.12
N LEU A 116 16.33 17.29 5.41
CA LEU A 116 16.26 15.85 5.66
C LEU A 116 15.88 15.05 4.40
N ILE A 117 15.71 15.70 3.26
CA ILE A 117 15.40 15.03 2.00
C ILE A 117 16.62 15.13 1.07
N GLU A 118 17.06 13.99 0.58
CA GLU A 118 18.11 13.86 -0.42
C GLU A 118 17.52 13.43 -1.77
N GLU A 119 18.06 13.98 -2.88
CA GLU A 119 17.78 13.47 -4.23
C GLU A 119 18.80 12.41 -4.59
N ILE A 120 18.35 11.21 -4.93
CA ILE A 120 19.20 10.12 -5.40
C ILE A 120 18.78 9.75 -6.82
N ILE A 121 19.74 9.55 -7.70
CA ILE A 121 19.51 9.06 -9.06
C ILE A 121 19.62 7.55 -9.05
N GLU A 122 18.57 6.89 -9.47
CA GLU A 122 18.50 5.43 -9.56
C GLU A 122 18.08 4.99 -10.95
N SER A 123 18.48 3.79 -11.32
CA SER A 123 18.05 3.17 -12.58
C SER A 123 16.77 2.38 -12.34
N GLN A 124 15.70 2.73 -13.04
CA GLN A 124 14.43 2.02 -13.01
C GLN A 124 14.03 1.51 -14.37
N ILE A 125 13.23 0.45 -14.38
CA ILE A 125 12.70 -0.12 -15.62
C ILE A 125 11.54 0.74 -16.15
N PHE A 126 11.67 1.16 -17.39
CA PHE A 126 10.63 1.85 -18.15
C PHE A 126 10.07 0.92 -19.22
N SER A 127 8.75 0.79 -19.28
CA SER A 127 8.07 0.08 -20.37
C SER A 127 7.76 1.07 -21.48
N ILE A 128 8.26 0.79 -22.68
CA ILE A 128 8.02 1.64 -23.87
C ILE A 128 6.54 1.53 -24.28
N GLU A 129 5.97 0.34 -24.18
CA GLU A 129 4.58 0.08 -24.57
C GLU A 129 3.56 0.65 -23.60
N ASP A 130 3.87 0.61 -22.29
CA ASP A 130 3.01 1.18 -21.24
C ASP A 130 3.27 2.68 -21.04
N GLU A 131 4.31 3.25 -21.70
CA GLU A 131 4.74 4.64 -21.62
C GLU A 131 4.98 5.14 -20.18
N ARG A 132 5.49 4.24 -19.30
CA ARG A 132 5.69 4.55 -17.87
C ARG A 132 6.85 3.78 -17.23
N PHE A 133 7.38 4.33 -16.14
CA PHE A 133 8.20 3.56 -15.22
C PHE A 133 7.36 2.51 -14.52
N LEU A 134 7.93 1.32 -14.38
CA LEU A 134 7.28 0.20 -13.72
C LEU A 134 7.78 0.09 -12.27
N PRO A 135 6.89 0.21 -11.27
CA PRO A 135 7.22 -0.22 -9.91
C PRO A 135 7.61 -1.69 -9.88
N ASP A 136 8.40 -2.09 -8.89
CA ASP A 136 8.99 -3.43 -8.81
C ASP A 136 7.98 -4.58 -9.02
N ARG A 137 6.78 -4.45 -8.45
CA ARG A 137 5.69 -5.44 -8.58
C ARG A 137 5.02 -5.47 -9.94
N TYR A 138 5.26 -4.47 -10.79
CA TYR A 138 4.80 -4.47 -12.18
C TYR A 138 5.77 -5.13 -13.14
N ILE A 139 6.88 -5.65 -12.63
CA ILE A 139 7.87 -6.38 -13.41
C ILE A 139 7.85 -7.83 -12.99
N GLU A 140 7.61 -8.70 -13.95
CA GLU A 140 7.64 -10.14 -13.77
C GLU A 140 8.73 -10.76 -14.63
N GLY A 141 9.31 -11.86 -14.17
CA GLY A 141 10.33 -12.57 -14.91
C GLY A 141 10.76 -13.84 -14.21
N THR A 142 11.83 -14.45 -14.70
CA THR A 142 12.39 -15.66 -14.08
C THR A 142 13.35 -15.27 -12.96
N CYS A 143 13.15 -15.85 -11.79
CA CYS A 143 14.02 -15.64 -10.64
C CYS A 143 15.44 -16.17 -10.93
N PRO A 144 16.49 -15.36 -10.78
CA PRO A 144 17.87 -15.80 -11.03
C PRO A 144 18.39 -16.81 -9.99
N ASN A 145 17.70 -16.95 -8.84
CA ASN A 145 18.10 -17.83 -7.77
C ASN A 145 17.47 -19.24 -7.84
N CYS A 146 16.19 -19.34 -8.21
CA CYS A 146 15.48 -20.63 -8.19
C CYS A 146 14.79 -20.99 -9.51
N ASN A 147 14.93 -20.19 -10.55
CA ASN A 147 14.35 -20.36 -11.87
C ASN A 147 12.79 -20.38 -11.89
N TYR A 148 12.16 -19.84 -10.87
CA TYR A 148 10.70 -19.64 -10.89
C TYR A 148 10.33 -18.58 -11.94
N GLU A 149 9.47 -18.93 -12.91
CA GLU A 149 9.21 -18.13 -14.12
C GLU A 149 8.32 -16.91 -13.92
N ASN A 150 7.62 -16.82 -12.78
CA ASN A 150 6.68 -15.74 -12.48
C ASN A 150 7.08 -14.95 -11.23
N ALA A 151 8.38 -14.80 -11.00
CA ALA A 151 8.88 -13.99 -9.90
C ALA A 151 8.62 -12.50 -10.15
N ARG A 152 8.25 -11.78 -9.11
CA ARG A 152 8.09 -10.32 -9.14
C ARG A 152 9.39 -9.61 -8.79
N GLY A 153 9.51 -8.36 -9.21
CA GLY A 153 10.75 -7.60 -9.09
C GLY A 153 11.15 -7.26 -7.65
N ASP A 154 10.25 -7.32 -6.68
CA ASP A 154 10.56 -7.04 -5.26
C ASP A 154 10.99 -8.31 -4.49
N GLN A 155 10.31 -9.42 -4.72
CA GLN A 155 10.57 -10.67 -4.00
C GLN A 155 10.06 -11.87 -4.81
N CYS A 156 10.83 -12.95 -4.81
CA CYS A 156 10.38 -14.21 -5.41
C CYS A 156 9.40 -14.93 -4.49
N GLU A 157 8.20 -15.21 -4.97
CA GLU A 157 7.15 -15.92 -4.21
C GLU A 157 7.51 -17.38 -3.91
N ASN A 158 8.40 -17.99 -4.70
CA ASN A 158 8.82 -19.38 -4.51
C ASN A 158 9.95 -19.54 -3.49
N CYS A 159 11.03 -18.74 -3.60
CA CYS A 159 12.21 -18.89 -2.74
C CYS A 159 12.36 -17.75 -1.71
N THR A 160 11.45 -16.81 -1.68
CA THR A 160 11.38 -15.65 -0.77
C THR A 160 12.60 -14.70 -0.81
N LYS A 161 13.50 -14.89 -1.78
CA LYS A 161 14.67 -14.01 -1.93
C LYS A 161 14.22 -12.64 -2.42
N GLN A 162 14.72 -11.58 -1.79
CA GLN A 162 14.60 -10.23 -2.33
C GLN A 162 15.30 -10.13 -3.68
N LEU A 163 14.65 -9.51 -4.62
CA LEU A 163 15.12 -9.35 -5.99
C LEU A 163 15.26 -7.87 -6.32
N ASN A 164 16.13 -7.57 -7.26
CA ASN A 164 16.11 -6.30 -7.94
C ASN A 164 15.44 -6.54 -9.32
N PRO A 165 14.48 -5.72 -9.76
CA PRO A 165 13.82 -5.88 -11.05
C PRO A 165 14.78 -6.03 -12.24
N ILE A 166 15.94 -5.37 -12.17
CA ILE A 166 16.98 -5.41 -13.21
C ILE A 166 17.64 -6.79 -13.32
N ASP A 167 17.65 -7.57 -12.23
CA ASP A 167 18.29 -8.88 -12.18
C ASP A 167 17.38 -10.03 -12.65
N LEU A 168 16.11 -9.76 -12.90
CA LEU A 168 15.18 -10.76 -13.41
C LEU A 168 15.59 -11.23 -14.83
N ILE A 169 15.50 -12.54 -15.05
CA ILE A 169 15.74 -13.13 -16.35
C ILE A 169 14.46 -13.03 -17.19
N ASN A 170 14.60 -12.52 -18.43
CA ASN A 170 13.47 -12.28 -19.34
C ASN A 170 12.34 -11.44 -18.70
N PRO A 171 12.63 -10.25 -18.19
CA PRO A 171 11.63 -9.41 -17.56
C PRO A 171 10.55 -9.00 -18.55
N ARG A 172 9.32 -8.84 -18.04
CA ARG A 172 8.17 -8.35 -18.78
C ARG A 172 7.32 -7.45 -17.90
N SER A 173 6.55 -6.54 -18.53
CA SER A 173 5.53 -5.76 -17.84
C SER A 173 4.37 -6.67 -17.38
N ALA A 174 3.97 -6.59 -16.12
CA ALA A 174 2.77 -7.27 -15.62
C ALA A 174 1.47 -6.60 -16.11
N ILE A 175 1.55 -5.42 -16.73
CA ILE A 175 0.40 -4.69 -17.27
C ILE A 175 0.07 -5.18 -18.68
N SER A 176 1.03 -5.03 -19.59
CA SER A 176 0.86 -5.34 -21.03
C SER A 176 1.43 -6.69 -21.43
N GLY A 177 2.25 -7.33 -20.59
CA GLY A 177 3.05 -8.50 -20.96
C GLY A 177 4.26 -8.16 -21.87
N SER A 178 4.47 -6.90 -22.18
CA SER A 178 5.53 -6.44 -23.05
C SER A 178 6.91 -6.74 -22.49
N LYS A 179 7.81 -7.16 -23.36
CA LYS A 179 9.26 -7.33 -23.09
C LYS A 179 10.08 -6.14 -23.55
N ASN A 180 9.42 -5.13 -24.12
CA ASN A 180 10.09 -3.92 -24.61
C ASN A 180 10.35 -2.97 -23.44
N LEU A 181 11.32 -3.35 -22.64
CA LEU A 181 11.71 -2.69 -21.38
C LEU A 181 13.12 -2.13 -21.53
N GLU A 182 13.34 -0.97 -20.95
CA GLU A 182 14.67 -0.36 -20.87
C GLU A 182 14.93 0.22 -19.48
N ALA A 183 16.18 0.21 -19.06
CA ALA A 183 16.60 0.87 -17.83
C ALA A 183 16.82 2.37 -18.12
N ARG A 184 16.16 3.23 -17.33
CA ARG A 184 16.31 4.69 -17.40
C ARG A 184 16.65 5.25 -16.03
N GLU A 185 17.50 6.27 -16.00
CA GLU A 185 17.77 7.02 -14.79
C GLU A 185 16.58 7.90 -14.42
N THR A 186 16.22 7.89 -13.15
CA THR A 186 15.18 8.74 -12.57
C THR A 186 15.59 9.23 -11.20
N LYS A 187 15.06 10.40 -10.79
CA LYS A 187 15.33 10.99 -9.49
C LYS A 187 14.32 10.53 -8.45
N HIS A 188 14.82 10.12 -7.31
CA HIS A 188 14.02 9.73 -6.14
C HIS A 188 14.36 10.61 -4.95
N LEU A 189 13.36 10.82 -4.09
CA LEU A 189 13.51 11.52 -2.83
C LEU A 189 13.65 10.53 -1.70
N TYR A 190 14.71 10.65 -0.93
CA TYR A 190 15.00 9.83 0.24
C TYR A 190 14.99 10.69 1.52
N LEU A 191 14.65 10.05 2.64
CA LEU A 191 14.63 10.64 3.98
C LEU A 191 15.75 10.05 4.83
#